data_cd422bc5e41f2f6129cdeec9440605ea
#
_entry.id   cd422bc5e41f2f6129cdeec9440605ea
#
_cell.length_a   1.000
_cell.length_b   1.000
_cell.length_c   1.000
_cell.angle_alpha   90.00
_cell.angle_beta   90.00
_cell.angle_gamma   90.00
#
_symmetry.space_group_name_H-M   'P 1'
#
loop_
_entity.id
_entity.type
_entity.pdbx_description
1 polymer ?
#
loop_
_entity_poly.entity_id
_entity_poly.type
_entity_poly.pdbx_seq_one_letter_code
_entity_poly.pdbx_strand_id
1 'polypeptide(L)'
;MNRREFAAAVSMLGVSLAYAEGDNPANRNIRWALSEALWRYYPPAPFTDMLEVMKETGFIGVRLASFPRILSDYHLTSAQMIREISKRNLHVVTISWNGPLHDPAQRQAVLDSARNAMKFLADFGASHLVVFSPSRNLPETQMPAAFRELCERCNQIGELAGEMGFTAGLHNHMGQMVQNQDEVDRFMAMTDPKLFGLSPDTCHLNLAGCDVVGTLNRYKHRIRFLDYKDSKWTTPVKDWVQPNGKVYPRDSEEARFFNSSYDLGDGQVDFPGCHRVLKSVDYHGWICVDLDTARLGPLVDFHRCGAYIVNKLEPIYL
;
A
#
# COMPACT_ATOMS: atom_id res chain seq x y z
N MET A 1 -3.05 -18.46 -22.09
CA MET A 1 -3.35 -19.59 -21.20
C MET A 1 -4.84 -19.55 -20.89
N ASN A 2 -5.60 -20.59 -21.17
CA ASN A 2 -7.04 -20.59 -20.89
C ASN A 2 -7.32 -21.04 -19.44
N ARG A 3 -8.57 -20.86 -18.93
CA ARG A 3 -8.96 -21.22 -17.56
C ARG A 3 -8.63 -22.67 -17.14
N ARG A 4 -8.64 -23.62 -18.09
CA ARG A 4 -8.34 -25.05 -17.81
C ARG A 4 -6.85 -25.32 -17.71
N GLU A 5 -6.03 -24.71 -18.54
CA GLU A 5 -4.56 -24.80 -18.47
C GLU A 5 -4.03 -24.19 -17.20
N PHE A 6 -4.69 -23.13 -16.72
CA PHE A 6 -4.37 -22.45 -15.49
C PHE A 6 -4.72 -23.29 -14.24
N ALA A 7 -5.92 -23.88 -14.18
CA ALA A 7 -6.32 -24.76 -13.08
C ALA A 7 -5.38 -25.99 -12.95
N ALA A 8 -4.86 -26.51 -14.06
CA ALA A 8 -3.88 -27.58 -14.06
C ALA A 8 -2.51 -27.15 -13.52
N ALA A 9 -2.08 -25.91 -13.78
CA ALA A 9 -0.81 -25.38 -13.28
C ALA A 9 -0.85 -25.13 -11.77
N VAL A 10 -1.98 -24.66 -11.24
CA VAL A 10 -2.18 -24.43 -9.79
C VAL A 10 -2.25 -25.75 -9.01
N SER A 11 -2.84 -26.80 -9.57
CA SER A 11 -2.91 -28.12 -8.94
C SER A 11 -1.55 -28.83 -8.84
N MET A 12 -0.58 -28.48 -9.65
CA MET A 12 0.78 -29.03 -9.58
C MET A 12 1.66 -28.39 -8.49
N LEU A 13 1.29 -27.22 -7.97
CA LEU A 13 2.05 -26.53 -6.93
C LEU A 13 1.75 -27.03 -5.51
N GLY A 14 0.78 -27.94 -5.34
CA GLY A 14 0.52 -28.64 -4.07
C GLY A 14 0.18 -27.75 -2.87
N VAL A 15 -0.08 -26.47 -3.07
CA VAL A 15 -0.42 -25.50 -2.01
C VAL A 15 -1.87 -25.10 -2.22
N SER A 16 -2.79 -25.87 -1.66
CA SER A 16 -4.15 -25.41 -1.41
C SER A 16 -4.09 -24.34 -0.31
N LEU A 17 -4.14 -23.08 -0.69
CA LEU A 17 -4.47 -21.99 0.23
C LEU A 17 -5.96 -22.08 0.52
N ALA A 18 -6.34 -23.06 1.31
CA ALA A 18 -7.64 -23.06 1.95
C ALA A 18 -7.59 -22.02 3.09
N TYR A 19 -7.81 -20.75 2.78
CA TYR A 19 -8.57 -19.94 3.70
C TYR A 19 -10.01 -20.48 3.62
N ALA A 20 -10.26 -21.56 4.36
CA ALA A 20 -11.59 -22.03 4.58
C ALA A 20 -12.39 -20.90 5.22
N GLU A 21 -13.60 -20.70 4.73
CA GLU A 21 -14.62 -19.89 5.39
C GLU A 21 -14.66 -20.24 6.87
N GLY A 22 -14.42 -19.27 7.74
CA GLY A 22 -14.51 -19.40 9.19
C GLY A 22 -13.24 -19.97 9.83
N ASP A 23 -12.62 -19.16 10.65
CA ASP A 23 -11.59 -19.51 11.62
C ASP A 23 -10.20 -19.83 11.04
N ASN A 24 -9.43 -18.78 10.74
CA ASN A 24 -8.01 -18.88 10.98
C ASN A 24 -7.74 -18.49 12.45
N PRO A 25 -7.63 -19.45 13.37
CA PRO A 25 -7.48 -19.16 14.81
C PRO A 25 -6.11 -18.61 15.16
N ALA A 26 -5.17 -18.62 14.20
CA ALA A 26 -3.77 -18.37 14.50
C ALA A 26 -3.42 -16.89 14.58
N ASN A 27 -4.08 -16.01 13.81
CA ASN A 27 -3.76 -14.59 13.84
C ASN A 27 -5.01 -13.71 13.72
N ARG A 28 -5.61 -13.37 14.86
CA ARG A 28 -6.73 -12.42 14.93
C ARG A 28 -6.28 -10.95 14.86
N ASN A 29 -5.00 -10.68 14.88
CA ASN A 29 -4.45 -9.33 15.03
C ASN A 29 -4.22 -8.66 13.69
N ILE A 30 -3.68 -9.40 12.70
CA ILE A 30 -3.37 -8.87 11.38
C ILE A 30 -4.38 -9.37 10.36
N ARG A 31 -4.93 -8.44 9.60
CA ARG A 31 -5.79 -8.69 8.46
C ARG A 31 -5.06 -8.30 7.18
N TRP A 32 -5.17 -9.11 6.15
CA TRP A 32 -4.41 -8.93 4.93
C TRP A 32 -5.24 -8.31 3.81
N ALA A 33 -4.70 -7.26 3.24
CA ALA A 33 -5.25 -6.57 2.08
C ALA A 33 -4.28 -6.68 0.90
N LEU A 34 -4.80 -6.49 -0.32
CA LEU A 34 -3.97 -6.22 -1.49
C LEU A 34 -4.20 -4.80 -2.01
N SER A 35 -3.25 -4.30 -2.78
CA SER A 35 -3.34 -2.99 -3.43
C SER A 35 -3.97 -3.11 -4.82
N GLU A 36 -4.97 -2.30 -5.08
CA GLU A 36 -5.56 -2.15 -6.42
C GLU A 36 -4.58 -1.47 -7.40
N ALA A 37 -3.57 -0.76 -6.91
CA ALA A 37 -2.64 0.01 -7.73
C ALA A 37 -1.96 -0.81 -8.84
N LEU A 38 -1.78 -2.12 -8.67
CA LEU A 38 -1.21 -3.01 -9.68
C LEU A 38 -2.00 -2.98 -10.99
N TRP A 39 -3.34 -2.89 -10.92
CA TRP A 39 -4.21 -3.01 -12.11
C TRP A 39 -4.04 -1.85 -13.09
N ARG A 40 -3.54 -0.69 -12.65
CA ARG A 40 -3.20 0.44 -13.55
C ARG A 40 -2.14 0.11 -14.60
N TYR A 41 -1.37 -0.94 -14.38
CA TYR A 41 -0.32 -1.40 -15.31
C TYR A 41 -0.81 -2.44 -16.30
N TYR A 42 -2.04 -2.89 -16.17
CA TYR A 42 -2.69 -3.86 -17.04
C TYR A 42 -3.65 -3.15 -18.02
N PRO A 43 -4.02 -3.82 -19.12
CA PRO A 43 -5.15 -3.35 -19.92
C PRO A 43 -6.39 -3.13 -19.05
N PRO A 44 -7.27 -2.16 -19.40
CA PRO A 44 -8.50 -1.94 -18.67
C PRO A 44 -9.31 -3.23 -18.51
N ALA A 45 -9.71 -3.52 -17.28
CA ALA A 45 -10.48 -4.71 -16.92
C ALA A 45 -11.62 -4.29 -15.96
N PRO A 46 -12.72 -5.06 -15.88
CA PRO A 46 -13.76 -4.81 -14.89
C PRO A 46 -13.23 -4.83 -13.47
N PHE A 47 -13.76 -3.99 -12.60
CA PHE A 47 -13.42 -3.97 -11.17
C PHE A 47 -13.56 -5.34 -10.50
N THR A 48 -14.56 -6.11 -10.97
CA THR A 48 -14.83 -7.46 -10.48
C THR A 48 -13.69 -8.44 -10.71
N ASP A 49 -12.85 -8.27 -11.73
CA ASP A 49 -11.74 -9.19 -12.02
C ASP A 49 -10.69 -9.14 -10.90
N MET A 50 -10.43 -7.97 -10.36
CA MET A 50 -9.59 -7.81 -9.17
C MET A 50 -10.23 -8.49 -7.94
N LEU A 51 -11.54 -8.33 -7.76
CA LEU A 51 -12.25 -8.94 -6.63
C LEU A 51 -12.24 -10.48 -6.69
N GLU A 52 -12.25 -11.07 -7.89
CA GLU A 52 -12.08 -12.51 -8.04
C GLU A 52 -10.64 -12.95 -7.68
N VAL A 53 -9.62 -12.17 -8.07
CA VAL A 53 -8.23 -12.42 -7.62
C VAL A 53 -8.16 -12.40 -6.09
N MET A 54 -8.76 -11.42 -5.43
CA MET A 54 -8.81 -11.36 -3.96
C MET A 54 -9.44 -12.62 -3.37
N LYS A 55 -10.60 -13.01 -3.87
CA LYS A 55 -11.32 -14.18 -3.41
C LYS A 55 -10.51 -15.47 -3.59
N GLU A 56 -9.88 -15.65 -4.76
CA GLU A 56 -9.09 -16.84 -5.06
C GLU A 56 -7.77 -16.91 -4.26
N THR A 57 -7.20 -15.77 -3.89
CA THR A 57 -5.93 -15.69 -3.15
C THR A 57 -6.10 -15.57 -1.63
N GLY A 58 -7.33 -15.38 -1.15
CA GLY A 58 -7.65 -15.29 0.27
C GLY A 58 -7.42 -13.92 0.91
N PHE A 59 -7.06 -12.89 0.14
CA PHE A 59 -7.03 -11.52 0.64
C PHE A 59 -8.45 -11.00 0.86
N ILE A 60 -8.72 -10.47 2.05
CA ILE A 60 -10.06 -10.01 2.43
C ILE A 60 -10.22 -8.50 2.38
N GLY A 61 -9.13 -7.76 2.21
CA GLY A 61 -9.14 -6.30 2.13
C GLY A 61 -8.53 -5.77 0.83
N VAL A 62 -8.90 -4.56 0.44
CA VAL A 62 -8.29 -3.83 -0.67
C VAL A 62 -7.97 -2.40 -0.30
N ARG A 63 -6.77 -1.95 -0.64
CA ARG A 63 -6.40 -0.54 -0.71
C ARG A 63 -6.67 -0.04 -2.11
N LEU A 64 -7.61 0.89 -2.26
CA LEU A 64 -7.92 1.50 -3.54
C LEU A 64 -6.92 2.61 -3.87
N ALA A 65 -6.56 2.76 -5.13
CA ALA A 65 -5.69 3.83 -5.60
C ALA A 65 -6.51 4.99 -6.22
N SER A 66 -5.89 6.15 -6.30
CA SER A 66 -6.31 7.26 -7.18
C SER A 66 -7.72 7.83 -6.94
N PHE A 67 -8.18 7.93 -5.68
CA PHE A 67 -9.43 8.65 -5.42
C PHE A 67 -9.32 10.16 -5.79
N PRO A 68 -10.36 10.79 -6.40
CA PRO A 68 -11.67 10.22 -6.76
C PRO A 68 -11.70 9.49 -8.10
N ARG A 69 -10.61 9.47 -8.85
CA ARG A 69 -10.53 8.95 -10.22
C ARG A 69 -10.91 7.46 -10.31
N ILE A 70 -10.68 6.68 -9.26
CA ILE A 70 -11.03 5.25 -9.20
C ILE A 70 -12.47 4.95 -9.63
N LEU A 71 -13.43 5.84 -9.32
CA LEU A 71 -14.82 5.66 -9.73
C LEU A 71 -15.01 5.81 -11.24
N SER A 72 -14.33 6.79 -11.84
CA SER A 72 -14.37 6.99 -13.30
C SER A 72 -13.56 5.92 -14.05
N ASP A 73 -12.43 5.48 -13.48
CA ASP A 73 -11.58 4.48 -14.12
C ASP A 73 -12.31 3.14 -14.29
N TYR A 74 -13.17 2.78 -13.33
CA TYR A 74 -14.01 1.58 -13.42
C TYR A 74 -15.46 1.82 -13.87
N HIS A 75 -15.82 3.06 -14.20
CA HIS A 75 -17.18 3.45 -14.57
C HIS A 75 -18.25 3.05 -13.54
N LEU A 76 -17.93 3.17 -12.26
CA LEU A 76 -18.78 2.80 -11.13
C LEU A 76 -19.15 4.01 -10.28
N THR A 77 -20.34 3.96 -9.70
CA THR A 77 -20.68 4.80 -8.54
C THR A 77 -20.16 4.16 -7.24
N SER A 78 -19.99 4.95 -6.17
CA SER A 78 -19.65 4.42 -4.85
C SER A 78 -20.61 3.30 -4.43
N ALA A 79 -21.90 3.49 -4.62
CA ALA A 79 -22.92 2.49 -4.28
C ALA A 79 -22.78 1.17 -5.08
N GLN A 80 -22.36 1.23 -6.34
CA GLN A 80 -22.09 0.03 -7.14
C GLN A 80 -20.84 -0.68 -6.64
N MET A 81 -19.77 0.06 -6.35
CA MET A 81 -18.53 -0.47 -5.83
C MET A 81 -18.73 -1.15 -4.46
N ILE A 82 -19.48 -0.50 -3.54
CA ILE A 82 -19.87 -1.07 -2.25
C ILE A 82 -20.59 -2.40 -2.44
N ARG A 83 -21.58 -2.47 -3.34
CA ARG A 83 -22.33 -3.71 -3.59
C ARG A 83 -21.43 -4.84 -4.09
N GLU A 84 -20.50 -4.57 -5.01
CA GLU A 84 -19.62 -5.61 -5.55
C GLU A 84 -18.65 -6.14 -4.51
N ILE A 85 -18.15 -5.28 -3.64
CA ILE A 85 -17.26 -5.65 -2.51
C ILE A 85 -18.04 -6.44 -1.46
N SER A 86 -19.21 -5.92 -1.03
CA SER A 86 -20.02 -6.54 0.03
C SER A 86 -20.56 -7.93 -0.34
N LYS A 87 -20.93 -8.14 -1.62
CA LYS A 87 -21.36 -9.46 -2.12
C LYS A 87 -20.32 -10.56 -1.94
N ARG A 88 -19.06 -10.19 -1.77
CA ARG A 88 -17.91 -11.10 -1.66
C ARG A 88 -17.34 -11.17 -0.25
N ASN A 89 -17.96 -10.51 0.73
CA ASN A 89 -17.44 -10.34 2.09
C ASN A 89 -16.02 -9.74 2.11
N LEU A 90 -15.75 -8.82 1.19
CA LEU A 90 -14.49 -8.10 1.11
C LEU A 90 -14.61 -6.71 1.76
N HIS A 91 -13.48 -6.07 2.03
CA HIS A 91 -13.40 -4.78 2.70
C HIS A 91 -12.57 -3.79 1.88
N VAL A 92 -13.02 -2.54 1.74
CA VAL A 92 -12.11 -1.42 1.45
C VAL A 92 -11.45 -1.03 2.76
N VAL A 93 -10.12 -1.03 2.81
CA VAL A 93 -9.39 -0.78 4.05
C VAL A 93 -8.87 0.65 4.13
N THR A 94 -8.51 1.21 2.99
CA THR A 94 -8.07 2.60 2.81
C THR A 94 -7.99 2.96 1.33
N ILE A 95 -7.66 4.21 1.07
CA ILE A 95 -7.28 4.70 -0.26
C ILE A 95 -5.90 5.33 -0.24
N SER A 96 -5.21 5.30 -1.38
CA SER A 96 -4.03 6.13 -1.62
C SER A 96 -4.49 7.55 -1.94
N TRP A 97 -4.31 8.47 -0.98
CA TRP A 97 -4.70 9.86 -1.16
C TRP A 97 -3.48 10.78 -1.22
N ASN A 98 -3.50 11.73 -2.13
CA ASN A 98 -2.45 12.74 -2.29
C ASN A 98 -3.04 14.13 -2.54
N GLY A 99 -2.20 15.15 -2.38
CA GLY A 99 -2.54 16.53 -2.66
C GLY A 99 -1.31 17.43 -2.59
N PRO A 100 -1.44 18.72 -2.94
CA PRO A 100 -0.36 19.70 -2.85
C PRO A 100 -0.13 20.15 -1.39
N LEU A 101 0.23 19.22 -0.52
CA LEU A 101 0.38 19.41 0.94
C LEU A 101 1.41 20.47 1.31
N HIS A 102 2.37 20.72 0.43
CA HIS A 102 3.47 21.67 0.61
C HIS A 102 3.13 23.11 0.17
N ASP A 103 1.97 23.30 -0.47
CA ASP A 103 1.55 24.61 -0.98
C ASP A 103 0.59 25.30 0.00
N PRO A 104 0.99 26.41 0.67
CA PRO A 104 0.14 27.11 1.61
C PRO A 104 -1.12 27.71 0.94
N ALA A 105 -1.06 28.05 -0.35
CA ALA A 105 -2.20 28.58 -1.09
C ALA A 105 -3.31 27.54 -1.29
N GLN A 106 -2.98 26.25 -1.25
CA GLN A 106 -3.92 25.13 -1.44
C GLN A 106 -4.50 24.59 -0.11
N ARG A 107 -4.19 25.22 1.02
CA ARG A 107 -4.56 24.71 2.34
C ARG A 107 -6.01 24.22 2.43
N GLN A 108 -6.96 25.09 2.12
CA GLN A 108 -8.38 24.77 2.26
C GLN A 108 -8.81 23.67 1.29
N ALA A 109 -8.38 23.76 0.04
CA ALA A 109 -8.69 22.76 -0.98
C ALA A 109 -8.16 21.36 -0.61
N VAL A 110 -6.96 21.29 0.00
CA VAL A 110 -6.37 20.04 0.49
C VAL A 110 -7.20 19.44 1.63
N LEU A 111 -7.58 20.26 2.63
CA LEU A 111 -8.40 19.78 3.75
C LEU A 111 -9.80 19.34 3.32
N ASP A 112 -10.42 20.04 2.38
CA ASP A 112 -11.72 19.66 1.82
C ASP A 112 -11.61 18.35 1.01
N SER A 113 -10.54 18.19 0.24
CA SER A 113 -10.25 16.95 -0.49
C SER A 113 -10.03 15.76 0.46
N ALA A 114 -9.25 15.94 1.54
CA ALA A 114 -9.04 14.91 2.55
C ALA A 114 -10.35 14.54 3.26
N ARG A 115 -11.20 15.53 3.58
CA ARG A 115 -12.54 15.30 4.15
C ARG A 115 -13.41 14.48 3.21
N ASN A 116 -13.42 14.79 1.91
CA ASN A 116 -14.19 14.03 0.92
C ASN A 116 -13.67 12.60 0.76
N ALA A 117 -12.35 12.40 0.81
CA ALA A 117 -11.74 11.09 0.80
C ALA A 117 -12.16 10.25 2.02
N MET A 118 -12.17 10.84 3.22
CA MET A 118 -12.62 10.15 4.44
C MET A 118 -14.12 9.86 4.43
N LYS A 119 -14.97 10.78 3.89
CA LYS A 119 -16.40 10.49 3.69
C LYS A 119 -16.61 9.29 2.77
N PHE A 120 -15.88 9.24 1.65
CA PHE A 120 -15.93 8.08 0.75
C PHE A 120 -15.53 6.79 1.48
N LEU A 121 -14.44 6.82 2.26
CA LEU A 121 -14.00 5.67 3.04
C LEU A 121 -15.02 5.24 4.11
N ALA A 122 -15.70 6.19 4.75
CA ALA A 122 -16.74 5.93 5.74
C ALA A 122 -17.90 5.11 5.16
N ASP A 123 -18.26 5.32 3.89
CA ASP A 123 -19.30 4.55 3.20
C ASP A 123 -18.95 3.05 3.10
N PHE A 124 -17.66 2.69 3.19
CA PHE A 124 -17.16 1.32 3.23
C PHE A 124 -16.84 0.81 4.65
N GLY A 125 -17.05 1.62 5.68
CA GLY A 125 -16.68 1.27 7.06
C GLY A 125 -15.18 1.31 7.33
N ALA A 126 -14.38 1.89 6.45
CA ALA A 126 -12.94 2.13 6.68
C ALA A 126 -12.72 3.33 7.61
N SER A 127 -11.63 3.32 8.34
CA SER A 127 -11.30 4.36 9.34
C SER A 127 -9.84 4.82 9.30
N HIS A 128 -9.17 4.60 8.18
CA HIS A 128 -7.77 5.02 7.99
C HIS A 128 -7.59 5.70 6.64
N LEU A 129 -6.82 6.80 6.61
CA LEU A 129 -6.42 7.51 5.41
C LEU A 129 -4.91 7.41 5.22
N VAL A 130 -4.48 6.75 4.13
CA VAL A 130 -3.08 6.74 3.69
C VAL A 130 -2.78 8.01 2.91
N VAL A 131 -1.84 8.80 3.40
CA VAL A 131 -1.47 10.11 2.85
C VAL A 131 -0.10 10.03 2.19
N PHE A 132 -0.04 10.30 0.89
CA PHE A 132 1.22 10.39 0.14
C PHE A 132 1.80 11.80 0.25
N SER A 133 3.12 11.90 0.45
CA SER A 133 3.79 13.19 0.37
C SER A 133 3.87 13.69 -1.08
N PRO A 134 3.98 15.01 -1.31
CA PRO A 134 4.17 15.55 -2.65
C PRO A 134 5.47 15.07 -3.30
N SER A 135 5.54 15.17 -4.64
CA SER A 135 6.79 14.98 -5.39
C SER A 135 7.88 15.94 -4.86
N ARG A 136 9.13 15.46 -4.87
CA ARG A 136 10.31 16.25 -4.48
C ARG A 136 10.85 17.18 -5.58
N ASN A 137 10.13 17.35 -6.68
CA ASN A 137 10.52 18.19 -7.82
C ASN A 137 10.38 19.69 -7.50
N LEU A 138 11.08 20.15 -6.47
CA LEU A 138 11.18 21.56 -6.08
C LEU A 138 12.65 21.99 -6.07
N PRO A 139 12.91 23.27 -6.31
CA PRO A 139 14.24 23.84 -6.06
C PRO A 139 14.72 23.58 -4.63
N GLU A 140 15.99 23.23 -4.44
CA GLU A 140 16.55 22.95 -3.10
C GLU A 140 16.30 24.06 -2.10
N THR A 141 16.34 25.32 -2.55
CA THR A 141 16.07 26.49 -1.71
C THR A 141 14.65 26.57 -1.18
N GLN A 142 13.68 25.92 -1.84
CA GLN A 142 12.27 25.87 -1.43
C GLN A 142 11.96 24.66 -0.53
N MET A 143 12.75 23.59 -0.63
CA MET A 143 12.49 22.35 0.10
C MET A 143 12.31 22.52 1.61
N PRO A 144 13.12 23.30 2.35
CA PRO A 144 12.93 23.45 3.80
C PRO A 144 11.59 24.08 4.19
N ALA A 145 11.10 25.06 3.42
CA ALA A 145 9.80 25.68 3.65
C ALA A 145 8.67 24.74 3.28
N ALA A 146 8.73 24.11 2.12
CA ALA A 146 7.77 23.14 1.63
C ALA A 146 7.63 21.92 2.57
N PHE A 147 8.73 21.47 3.16
CA PHE A 147 8.73 20.36 4.12
C PHE A 147 8.04 20.75 5.44
N ARG A 148 8.20 22.00 5.91
CA ARG A 148 7.45 22.50 7.08
C ARG A 148 5.96 22.56 6.80
N GLU A 149 5.57 23.09 5.65
CA GLU A 149 4.15 23.13 5.22
C GLU A 149 3.54 21.74 5.13
N LEU A 150 4.30 20.76 4.57
CA LEU A 150 3.88 19.36 4.55
C LEU A 150 3.57 18.84 5.96
N CYS A 151 4.47 19.04 6.92
CA CYS A 151 4.30 18.56 8.29
C CYS A 151 3.11 19.23 8.98
N GLU A 152 2.95 20.55 8.82
CA GLU A 152 1.81 21.28 9.37
C GLU A 152 0.49 20.79 8.75
N ARG A 153 0.47 20.58 7.45
CA ARG A 153 -0.72 20.07 6.75
C ARG A 153 -1.09 18.66 7.21
N CYS A 154 -0.10 17.79 7.42
CA CYS A 154 -0.33 16.47 7.96
C CYS A 154 -0.93 16.51 9.38
N ASN A 155 -0.47 17.42 10.25
CA ASN A 155 -1.10 17.62 11.57
C ASN A 155 -2.57 18.05 11.43
N GLN A 156 -2.87 19.00 10.55
CA GLN A 156 -4.25 19.45 10.31
C GLN A 156 -5.15 18.35 9.74
N ILE A 157 -4.61 17.51 8.85
CA ILE A 157 -5.31 16.31 8.35
C ILE A 157 -5.53 15.31 9.50
N GLY A 158 -4.57 15.17 10.41
CA GLY A 158 -4.70 14.32 11.58
C GLY A 158 -5.78 14.81 12.55
N GLU A 159 -5.88 16.11 12.81
CA GLU A 159 -6.98 16.72 13.57
C GLU A 159 -8.33 16.43 12.93
N LEU A 160 -8.45 16.74 11.63
CA LEU A 160 -9.64 16.46 10.84
C LEU A 160 -10.03 14.98 10.86
N ALA A 161 -9.04 14.08 10.74
CA ALA A 161 -9.25 12.64 10.82
C ALA A 161 -9.81 12.24 12.19
N GLY A 162 -9.23 12.75 13.27
CA GLY A 162 -9.73 12.50 14.63
C GLY A 162 -11.18 12.97 14.84
N GLU A 163 -11.54 14.16 14.34
CA GLU A 163 -12.92 14.66 14.36
C GLU A 163 -13.92 13.75 13.63
N MET A 164 -13.46 13.06 12.60
CA MET A 164 -14.28 12.16 11.78
C MET A 164 -14.22 10.69 12.23
N GLY A 165 -13.50 10.37 13.33
CA GLY A 165 -13.31 8.99 13.78
C GLY A 165 -12.30 8.19 12.94
N PHE A 166 -11.41 8.89 12.22
CA PHE A 166 -10.35 8.32 11.41
C PHE A 166 -8.98 8.45 12.06
N THR A 167 -8.05 7.64 11.57
CA THR A 167 -6.62 7.87 11.72
C THR A 167 -6.01 8.22 10.36
N ALA A 168 -4.87 8.93 10.37
CA ALA A 168 -4.12 9.21 9.15
C ALA A 168 -2.63 8.93 9.36
N GLY A 169 -1.96 8.50 8.29
CA GLY A 169 -0.53 8.22 8.33
C GLY A 169 0.15 8.47 7.00
N LEU A 170 1.41 8.92 7.06
CA LEU A 170 2.22 9.19 5.88
C LEU A 170 2.72 7.89 5.27
N HIS A 171 2.52 7.74 3.98
CA HIS A 171 3.15 6.74 3.14
C HIS A 171 4.43 7.34 2.54
N ASN A 172 5.58 6.77 2.88
CA ASN A 172 6.86 7.15 2.29
C ASN A 172 6.98 6.58 0.88
N HIS A 173 7.57 7.32 -0.04
CA HIS A 173 7.66 6.87 -1.43
C HIS A 173 8.91 7.42 -2.12
N MET A 174 9.55 6.61 -2.96
CA MET A 174 10.62 7.05 -3.85
C MET A 174 10.14 8.20 -4.75
N GLY A 175 10.97 9.23 -4.90
CA GLY A 175 10.63 10.41 -5.70
C GLY A 175 9.70 11.43 -5.01
N GLN A 176 9.32 11.18 -3.75
CA GLN A 176 8.52 12.10 -2.94
C GLN A 176 9.35 12.79 -1.85
N MET A 177 8.77 13.81 -1.20
CA MET A 177 9.47 14.65 -0.20
C MET A 177 9.90 13.88 1.06
N VAL A 178 9.25 12.76 1.37
CA VAL A 178 9.63 11.87 2.47
C VAL A 178 9.97 10.51 1.86
N GLN A 179 11.25 10.26 1.69
CA GLN A 179 11.78 9.09 0.99
C GLN A 179 12.83 8.33 1.82
N ASN A 180 13.90 9.02 2.25
CA ASN A 180 15.03 8.43 2.95
C ASN A 180 14.91 8.51 4.48
N GLN A 181 15.83 7.89 5.21
CA GLN A 181 15.79 7.80 6.67
C GLN A 181 15.75 9.17 7.36
N ASP A 182 16.60 10.11 6.93
CA ASP A 182 16.67 11.45 7.54
C ASP A 182 15.36 12.24 7.33
N GLU A 183 14.74 12.07 6.16
CA GLU A 183 13.46 12.70 5.84
C GLU A 183 12.32 12.07 6.65
N VAL A 184 12.30 10.74 6.81
CA VAL A 184 11.34 10.06 7.68
C VAL A 184 11.51 10.51 9.13
N ASP A 185 12.74 10.51 9.67
CA ASP A 185 13.02 10.89 11.04
C ASP A 185 12.65 12.35 11.28
N ARG A 186 12.97 13.26 10.37
CA ARG A 186 12.60 14.67 10.42
C ARG A 186 11.08 14.88 10.36
N PHE A 187 10.39 14.16 9.46
CA PHE A 187 8.93 14.22 9.37
C PHE A 187 8.27 13.77 10.68
N MET A 188 8.73 12.65 11.24
CA MET A 188 8.20 12.12 12.50
C MET A 188 8.50 13.02 13.69
N ALA A 189 9.61 13.75 13.67
CA ALA A 189 9.95 14.74 14.71
C ALA A 189 9.12 16.04 14.61
N MET A 190 8.71 16.42 13.39
CA MET A 190 7.97 17.66 13.13
C MET A 190 6.45 17.49 13.14
N THR A 191 5.93 16.27 13.23
CA THR A 191 4.50 16.00 13.30
C THR A 191 4.08 15.52 14.68
N ASP A 192 2.89 15.94 15.13
CA ASP A 192 2.35 15.55 16.44
C ASP A 192 2.02 14.04 16.47
N PRO A 193 2.64 13.27 17.38
CA PRO A 193 2.41 11.85 17.50
C PRO A 193 0.98 11.44 17.88
N LYS A 194 0.19 12.36 18.44
CA LYS A 194 -1.21 12.11 18.77
C LYS A 194 -2.14 12.28 17.56
N LEU A 195 -1.74 13.13 16.61
CA LEU A 195 -2.57 13.49 15.47
C LEU A 195 -2.26 12.64 14.25
N PHE A 196 -0.98 12.43 13.94
CA PHE A 196 -0.57 11.86 12.66
C PHE A 196 0.45 10.74 12.84
N GLY A 197 0.32 9.68 12.06
CA GLY A 197 1.18 8.51 12.14
C GLY A 197 2.01 8.24 10.89
N LEU A 198 2.55 7.03 10.84
CA LEU A 198 3.28 6.48 9.70
C LEU A 198 2.48 5.31 9.11
N SER A 199 2.38 5.27 7.80
CA SER A 199 1.84 4.16 6.99
C SER A 199 2.91 3.70 6.03
N PRO A 200 4.00 3.04 6.53
CA PRO A 200 5.22 2.83 5.77
C PRO A 200 5.02 1.81 4.66
N ASP A 201 5.70 2.05 3.54
CA ASP A 201 5.94 1.08 2.49
C ASP A 201 7.36 0.54 2.62
N THR A 202 7.47 -0.76 2.81
CA THR A 202 8.74 -1.43 3.08
C THR A 202 9.68 -1.45 1.87
N CYS A 203 9.16 -1.52 0.64
CA CYS A 203 9.97 -1.46 -0.58
C CYS A 203 10.60 -0.08 -0.75
N HIS A 204 9.82 0.97 -0.61
CA HIS A 204 10.33 2.33 -0.77
C HIS A 204 11.34 2.70 0.32
N LEU A 205 11.16 2.22 1.56
CA LEU A 205 12.19 2.34 2.60
C LEU A 205 13.48 1.60 2.20
N ASN A 206 13.36 0.33 1.80
CA ASN A 206 14.51 -0.50 1.45
C ASN A 206 15.29 0.07 0.25
N LEU A 207 14.60 0.46 -0.81
CA LEU A 207 15.24 1.05 -2.01
C LEU A 207 15.85 2.44 -1.73
N ALA A 208 15.34 3.17 -0.75
CA ALA A 208 15.93 4.43 -0.28
C ALA A 208 17.11 4.22 0.68
N GLY A 209 17.49 2.98 0.97
CA GLY A 209 18.62 2.65 1.84
C GLY A 209 18.31 2.77 3.34
N CYS A 210 17.04 2.80 3.74
CA CYS A 210 16.66 2.82 5.13
C CYS A 210 16.85 1.43 5.78
N ASP A 211 17.14 1.42 7.07
CA ASP A 211 16.95 0.23 7.90
C ASP A 211 15.46 0.04 8.16
N VAL A 212 14.82 -0.84 7.39
CA VAL A 212 13.37 -1.05 7.44
C VAL A 212 12.93 -1.50 8.83
N VAL A 213 13.55 -2.55 9.38
CA VAL A 213 13.19 -3.07 10.71
C VAL A 213 13.46 -2.05 11.80
N GLY A 214 14.61 -1.35 11.76
CA GLY A 214 14.96 -0.29 12.69
C GLY A 214 13.99 0.89 12.62
N THR A 215 13.55 1.29 11.42
CA THR A 215 12.56 2.34 11.21
C THR A 215 11.22 1.94 11.81
N LEU A 216 10.73 0.73 11.53
CA LEU A 216 9.49 0.23 12.12
C LEU A 216 9.60 0.16 13.65
N ASN A 217 10.71 -0.34 14.20
CA ASN A 217 10.90 -0.42 15.66
C ASN A 217 10.95 0.97 16.31
N ARG A 218 11.58 1.96 15.68
CA ARG A 218 11.66 3.34 16.17
C ARG A 218 10.28 3.99 16.25
N TYR A 219 9.42 3.73 15.27
CA TYR A 219 8.10 4.38 15.16
C TYR A 219 6.92 3.45 15.40
N LYS A 220 7.12 2.27 16.00
CA LYS A 220 6.12 1.21 16.18
C LYS A 220 4.80 1.67 16.82
N HIS A 221 4.85 2.63 17.74
CA HIS A 221 3.64 3.18 18.40
C HIS A 221 2.92 4.24 17.55
N ARG A 222 3.52 4.65 16.43
CA ARG A 222 2.93 5.60 15.46
C ARG A 222 2.53 4.93 14.14
N ILE A 223 2.74 3.63 13.98
CA ILE A 223 2.28 2.89 12.79
C ILE A 223 0.76 2.83 12.80
N ARG A 224 0.13 3.25 11.70
CA ARG A 224 -1.33 3.26 11.51
C ARG A 224 -1.80 2.25 10.48
N PHE A 225 -0.97 1.97 9.51
CA PHE A 225 -1.19 1.05 8.39
C PHE A 225 0.18 0.63 7.87
N LEU A 226 0.28 -0.45 7.09
CA LEU A 226 1.53 -0.85 6.44
C LEU A 226 1.26 -1.34 5.03
N ASP A 227 2.18 -1.01 4.13
CA ASP A 227 2.33 -1.69 2.85
C ASP A 227 3.55 -2.61 2.89
N TYR A 228 3.33 -3.90 2.77
CA TYR A 228 4.38 -4.89 2.55
C TYR A 228 4.59 -5.04 1.05
N LYS A 229 5.75 -4.65 0.62
CA LYS A 229 6.24 -4.74 -0.76
C LYS A 229 7.71 -5.12 -0.69
N ASP A 230 8.12 -6.17 -1.36
CA ASP A 230 9.51 -6.58 -1.36
C ASP A 230 10.31 -5.92 -2.46
N SER A 231 11.59 -5.79 -2.23
CA SER A 231 12.48 -5.11 -3.16
C SER A 231 13.94 -5.52 -3.00
N LYS A 232 14.64 -5.40 -4.10
CA LYS A 232 16.10 -5.56 -4.19
C LYS A 232 16.57 -4.77 -5.40
N TRP A 233 17.56 -3.88 -5.21
CA TRP A 233 18.11 -3.15 -6.35
C TRP A 233 18.62 -4.10 -7.42
N THR A 234 18.04 -3.99 -8.62
CA THR A 234 18.35 -4.83 -9.77
C THR A 234 18.58 -3.93 -10.99
N THR A 235 19.73 -4.11 -11.63
CA THR A 235 20.05 -3.37 -12.87
C THR A 235 19.26 -3.97 -14.04
N PRO A 236 18.45 -3.17 -14.75
CA PRO A 236 17.75 -3.67 -15.93
C PRO A 236 18.72 -4.10 -17.03
N VAL A 237 18.44 -5.21 -17.69
CA VAL A 237 19.20 -5.71 -18.85
C VAL A 237 18.50 -5.39 -20.19
N LYS A 238 17.21 -5.02 -20.12
CA LYS A 238 16.36 -4.65 -21.26
C LYS A 238 15.33 -3.63 -20.82
N ASP A 239 14.65 -3.01 -21.78
CA ASP A 239 13.50 -2.15 -21.51
C ASP A 239 12.45 -2.90 -20.69
N TRP A 240 11.80 -2.18 -19.78
CA TRP A 240 10.65 -2.69 -19.05
C TRP A 240 9.37 -2.43 -19.84
N VAL A 241 8.64 -3.50 -20.13
CA VAL A 241 7.35 -3.39 -20.81
C VAL A 241 6.25 -3.78 -19.85
N GLN A 242 5.36 -2.84 -19.57
CA GLN A 242 4.17 -3.09 -18.76
C GLN A 242 3.16 -3.96 -19.52
N PRO A 243 2.30 -4.71 -18.83
CA PRO A 243 1.24 -5.51 -19.46
C PRO A 243 0.30 -4.72 -20.37
N ASN A 244 0.08 -3.41 -20.08
CA ASN A 244 -0.70 -2.50 -20.92
C ASN A 244 0.06 -1.99 -22.17
N GLY A 245 1.29 -2.46 -22.39
CA GLY A 245 2.13 -2.10 -23.53
C GLY A 245 3.00 -0.85 -23.32
N LYS A 246 2.92 -0.14 -22.20
CA LYS A 246 3.79 0.99 -21.91
C LYS A 246 5.23 0.53 -21.74
N VAL A 247 6.16 1.17 -22.48
CA VAL A 247 7.58 0.84 -22.47
C VAL A 247 8.34 1.89 -21.68
N TYR A 248 9.23 1.45 -20.80
CA TYR A 248 10.21 2.27 -20.10
C TYR A 248 11.62 1.84 -20.54
N PRO A 249 12.43 2.75 -21.08
CA PRO A 249 13.80 2.44 -21.47
C PRO A 249 14.60 1.84 -20.30
N ARG A 250 15.45 0.86 -20.59
CA ARG A 250 16.23 0.15 -19.55
C ARG A 250 17.05 1.08 -18.63
N ASP A 251 17.45 2.23 -19.13
CA ASP A 251 18.28 3.20 -18.40
C ASP A 251 17.42 4.22 -17.63
N SER A 252 16.07 4.11 -17.67
CA SER A 252 15.15 4.96 -16.90
C SER A 252 15.05 4.54 -15.43
N GLU A 253 14.72 5.50 -14.57
CA GLU A 253 14.46 5.25 -13.15
C GLU A 253 13.28 4.31 -12.96
N GLU A 254 12.24 4.45 -13.79
CA GLU A 254 11.06 3.58 -13.75
C GLU A 254 11.40 2.14 -14.09
N ALA A 255 12.18 1.90 -15.16
CA ALA A 255 12.60 0.54 -15.51
C ALA A 255 13.42 -0.09 -14.38
N ARG A 256 14.33 0.69 -13.76
CA ARG A 256 15.10 0.27 -12.61
C ARG A 256 14.22 -0.07 -11.41
N PHE A 257 13.22 0.76 -11.12
CA PHE A 257 12.27 0.55 -10.04
C PHE A 257 11.45 -0.72 -10.25
N PHE A 258 10.82 -0.88 -11.42
CA PHE A 258 10.00 -2.07 -11.71
C PHE A 258 10.83 -3.37 -11.71
N ASN A 259 12.08 -3.33 -12.17
CA ASN A 259 12.97 -4.49 -12.08
C ASN A 259 13.37 -4.81 -10.63
N SER A 260 13.29 -3.84 -9.73
CA SER A 260 13.69 -3.95 -8.32
C SER A 260 12.53 -4.29 -7.37
N SER A 261 11.29 -4.34 -7.86
CA SER A 261 10.10 -4.76 -7.10
C SER A 261 9.88 -6.26 -7.25
N TYR A 262 9.54 -6.94 -6.16
CA TYR A 262 9.43 -8.40 -6.08
C TYR A 262 8.21 -8.83 -5.25
N ASP A 263 7.78 -10.08 -5.44
CA ASP A 263 6.86 -10.75 -4.53
C ASP A 263 7.47 -10.87 -3.13
N LEU A 264 6.65 -10.98 -2.11
CA LEU A 264 7.13 -11.13 -0.73
C LEU A 264 8.05 -12.35 -0.58
N GLY A 265 9.26 -12.12 -0.11
CA GLY A 265 10.28 -13.12 0.12
C GLY A 265 11.26 -13.35 -1.04
N ASP A 266 11.05 -12.72 -2.20
CA ASP A 266 11.96 -12.79 -3.34
C ASP A 266 12.97 -11.63 -3.38
N GLY A 267 12.79 -10.61 -2.54
CA GLY A 267 13.66 -9.45 -2.41
C GLY A 267 14.64 -9.53 -1.23
N GLN A 268 14.80 -8.42 -0.52
CA GLN A 268 15.75 -8.29 0.59
C GLN A 268 15.14 -7.75 1.88
N VAL A 269 13.83 -7.44 1.90
CA VAL A 269 13.17 -6.92 3.11
C VAL A 269 13.04 -8.03 4.16
N ASP A 270 13.50 -7.80 5.38
CA ASP A 270 13.31 -8.72 6.52
C ASP A 270 11.89 -8.61 7.08
N PHE A 271 10.91 -9.19 6.37
CA PHE A 271 9.52 -9.21 6.84
C PHE A 271 9.34 -9.96 8.16
N PRO A 272 10.01 -11.09 8.44
CA PRO A 272 9.98 -11.69 9.78
C PRO A 272 10.44 -10.73 10.88
N GLY A 273 11.48 -9.92 10.63
CA GLY A 273 11.93 -8.85 11.53
C GLY A 273 10.87 -7.78 11.72
N CYS A 274 10.27 -7.29 10.63
CA CYS A 274 9.16 -6.34 10.67
C CYS A 274 7.98 -6.90 11.49
N HIS A 275 7.62 -8.16 11.28
CA HIS A 275 6.51 -8.83 11.97
C HIS A 275 6.77 -8.98 13.48
N ARG A 276 8.00 -9.31 13.89
CA ARG A 276 8.39 -9.31 15.31
C ARG A 276 8.25 -7.93 15.96
N VAL A 277 8.57 -6.86 15.24
CA VAL A 277 8.35 -5.49 15.73
C VAL A 277 6.86 -5.23 15.96
N LEU A 278 6.00 -5.59 15.00
CA LEU A 278 4.55 -5.43 15.12
C LEU A 278 3.98 -6.25 16.29
N LYS A 279 4.42 -7.49 16.45
CA LYS A 279 4.05 -8.34 17.60
C LYS A 279 4.46 -7.71 18.93
N SER A 280 5.63 -7.06 19.00
CA SER A 280 6.14 -6.44 20.24
C SER A 280 5.27 -5.31 20.80
N VAL A 281 4.36 -4.77 20.00
CA VAL A 281 3.40 -3.71 20.35
C VAL A 281 1.95 -4.15 20.22
N ASP A 282 1.73 -5.46 20.04
CA ASP A 282 0.42 -6.03 19.84
C ASP A 282 -0.37 -5.31 18.74
N TYR A 283 0.26 -5.17 17.57
CA TYR A 283 -0.36 -4.46 16.45
C TYR A 283 -1.60 -5.18 15.96
N HIS A 284 -2.72 -4.48 16.02
CA HIS A 284 -4.00 -4.92 15.50
C HIS A 284 -4.39 -4.05 14.31
N GLY A 285 -4.39 -4.61 13.10
CA GLY A 285 -4.70 -3.77 11.95
C GLY A 285 -4.58 -4.48 10.61
N TRP A 286 -4.53 -3.68 9.57
CA TRP A 286 -4.36 -4.12 8.21
C TRP A 286 -2.91 -4.01 7.76
N ILE A 287 -2.43 -5.04 7.06
CA ILE A 287 -1.23 -4.97 6.23
C ILE A 287 -1.66 -5.21 4.79
N CYS A 288 -1.28 -4.31 3.91
CA CYS A 288 -1.55 -4.41 2.48
C CYS A 288 -0.33 -4.98 1.76
N VAL A 289 -0.50 -6.02 0.98
CA VAL A 289 0.49 -6.44 0.01
C VAL A 289 0.36 -5.54 -1.21
N ASP A 290 1.38 -4.72 -1.45
CA ASP A 290 1.41 -3.80 -2.58
C ASP A 290 2.40 -4.31 -3.63
N LEU A 291 1.91 -4.55 -4.84
CA LEU A 291 2.75 -4.98 -5.96
C LEU A 291 2.70 -3.90 -7.05
N ASP A 292 3.88 -3.41 -7.46
CA ASP A 292 4.00 -2.58 -8.66
C ASP A 292 4.31 -3.42 -9.91
N THR A 293 4.61 -4.69 -9.71
CA THR A 293 4.86 -5.66 -10.78
C THR A 293 4.28 -7.01 -10.39
N ALA A 294 3.71 -7.71 -11.36
CA ALA A 294 3.32 -9.10 -11.22
C ALA A 294 3.85 -9.85 -12.44
N ARG A 295 5.02 -10.47 -12.28
CA ARG A 295 5.80 -11.06 -13.37
C ARG A 295 5.13 -12.28 -13.98
N LEU A 296 4.34 -12.99 -13.17
CA LEU A 296 3.57 -14.19 -13.56
C LEU A 296 2.07 -13.87 -13.65
N GLY A 297 1.68 -12.64 -13.38
CA GLY A 297 0.31 -12.15 -13.38
C GLY A 297 -0.29 -12.03 -11.97
N PRO A 298 -1.31 -11.15 -11.80
CA PRO A 298 -1.83 -10.80 -10.48
C PRO A 298 -2.22 -12.00 -9.62
N LEU A 299 -2.93 -12.95 -10.19
CA LEU A 299 -3.40 -14.13 -9.46
C LEU A 299 -2.24 -14.98 -8.92
N VAL A 300 -1.23 -15.26 -9.77
CA VAL A 300 -0.10 -16.12 -9.37
C VAL A 300 0.77 -15.41 -8.33
N ASP A 301 1.08 -14.13 -8.54
CA ASP A 301 2.01 -13.40 -7.69
C ASP A 301 1.36 -13.10 -6.32
N PHE A 302 0.06 -12.77 -6.26
CA PHE A 302 -0.65 -12.68 -4.98
C PHE A 302 -0.80 -14.02 -4.26
N HIS A 303 -0.95 -15.15 -4.98
CA HIS A 303 -0.88 -16.48 -4.35
C HIS A 303 0.48 -16.75 -3.72
N ARG A 304 1.57 -16.40 -4.39
CA ARG A 304 2.94 -16.54 -3.84
C ARG A 304 3.13 -15.69 -2.59
N CYS A 305 2.67 -14.43 -2.63
CA CYS A 305 2.67 -13.56 -1.45
C CYS A 305 1.83 -14.15 -0.30
N GLY A 306 0.64 -14.68 -0.58
CA GLY A 306 -0.20 -15.36 0.40
C GLY A 306 0.48 -16.60 1.01
N ALA A 307 1.12 -17.42 0.19
CA ALA A 307 1.89 -18.57 0.67
C ALA A 307 3.07 -18.15 1.57
N TYR A 308 3.78 -17.07 1.23
CA TYR A 308 4.83 -16.54 2.08
C TYR A 308 4.27 -16.05 3.43
N ILE A 309 3.15 -15.35 3.42
CA ILE A 309 2.46 -14.89 4.64
C ILE A 309 2.17 -16.07 5.56
N VAL A 310 1.45 -17.08 5.06
CA VAL A 310 1.03 -18.25 5.84
C VAL A 310 2.22 -19.04 6.40
N ASN A 311 3.27 -19.22 5.59
CA ASN A 311 4.39 -20.08 5.97
C ASN A 311 5.48 -19.36 6.79
N LYS A 312 5.61 -18.04 6.69
CA LYS A 312 6.71 -17.29 7.28
C LYS A 312 6.30 -16.22 8.29
N LEU A 313 5.13 -15.61 8.11
CA LEU A 313 4.72 -14.46 8.92
C LEU A 313 3.67 -14.85 9.98
N GLU A 314 2.62 -15.58 9.58
CA GLU A 314 1.58 -16.04 10.52
C GLU A 314 2.15 -16.79 11.73
N PRO A 315 3.14 -17.70 11.59
CA PRO A 315 3.70 -18.41 12.74
C PRO A 315 4.38 -17.51 13.77
N ILE A 316 4.74 -16.26 13.42
CA ILE A 316 5.35 -15.32 14.36
C ILE A 316 4.35 -14.88 15.44
N TYR A 317 3.04 -14.87 15.14
CA TYR A 317 1.99 -14.49 16.07
C TYR A 317 1.42 -15.64 16.91
N LEU A 318 1.79 -16.86 16.62
CA LEU A 318 1.38 -18.07 17.36
C LEU A 318 2.03 -18.21 18.74
#